data_62f4d7057870857d6f9788aff5ae6caa
#
_entry.id   62f4d7057870857d6f9788aff5ae6caa
#
_cell.length_a   1.000
_cell.length_b   1.000
_cell.length_c   1.000
_cell.angle_alpha   90.00
_cell.angle_beta   90.00
_cell.angle_gamma   90.00
#
_symmetry.space_group_name_H-M   'P 1'
#
loop_
_entity.id
_entity.type
_entity.pdbx_description
1 polymer ?
#
loop_
_entity_poly.entity_id
_entity_poly.type
_entity_poly.pdbx_seq_one_letter_code
_entity_poly.pdbx_strand_id
1 'polypeptide(L)'
;MHLETGKADQAFREEVADFLGQHLSQELRQAGRRTMGICSPHEASQAWQKILYAKGWAAPSWPVEHGGTGWTPMQRHIFATECHLADAPMLAPMGLEMVAPAIMGHGNEAQKSFYLPRILSAEDSWCQGYSEPGSGSDLASLQCRADKDGDDY
;
A
#
# COMPACT_ATOMS: atom_id res chain seq x y z
N MET A 1 -22.13 7.66 19.37
CA MET A 1 -21.65 8.56 18.32
C MET A 1 -22.33 8.12 17.04
N HIS A 2 -23.26 8.91 16.50
CA HIS A 2 -23.87 8.64 15.20
C HIS A 2 -22.98 9.27 14.14
N LEU A 3 -22.34 8.44 13.31
CA LEU A 3 -21.67 8.88 12.09
C LEU A 3 -22.76 8.93 11.00
N GLU A 4 -23.44 10.05 10.89
CA GLU A 4 -24.33 10.30 9.76
C GLU A 4 -23.43 10.55 8.54
N THR A 5 -23.40 9.59 7.63
CA THR A 5 -22.76 9.75 6.32
C THR A 5 -23.58 10.71 5.47
N GLY A 6 -22.97 11.80 5.02
CA GLY A 6 -23.61 12.76 4.14
C GLY A 6 -23.91 12.16 2.76
N LYS A 7 -24.72 12.87 1.95
CA LYS A 7 -25.04 12.44 0.58
C LYS A 7 -23.78 12.24 -0.29
N ALA A 8 -22.75 13.06 -0.08
CA ALA A 8 -21.48 12.94 -0.79
C ALA A 8 -20.72 11.65 -0.43
N ASP A 9 -20.74 11.27 0.86
CA ASP A 9 -20.12 10.03 1.33
C ASP A 9 -20.87 8.80 0.82
N GLN A 10 -22.19 8.88 0.72
CA GLN A 10 -23.03 7.84 0.14
C GLN A 10 -22.71 7.64 -1.35
N ALA A 11 -22.64 8.72 -2.14
CA ALA A 11 -22.29 8.65 -3.55
C ALA A 11 -20.88 8.10 -3.76
N PHE A 12 -19.92 8.48 -2.91
CA PHE A 12 -18.57 7.93 -2.95
C PHE A 12 -18.54 6.43 -2.62
N ARG A 13 -19.33 5.98 -1.63
CA ARG A 13 -19.49 4.55 -1.31
C ARG A 13 -20.01 3.76 -2.50
N GLU A 14 -21.02 4.28 -3.19
CA GLU A 14 -21.58 3.67 -4.40
C GLU A 14 -20.52 3.59 -5.52
N GLU A 15 -19.74 4.66 -5.76
CA GLU A 15 -18.62 4.64 -6.70
C GLU A 15 -17.60 3.53 -6.37
N VAL A 16 -17.22 3.40 -5.10
CA VAL A 16 -16.29 2.37 -4.65
C VAL A 16 -16.89 0.97 -4.87
N ALA A 17 -18.14 0.76 -4.48
CA ALA A 17 -18.82 -0.52 -4.64
C ALA A 17 -18.92 -0.94 -6.11
N ASP A 18 -19.27 -0.01 -6.99
CA ASP A 18 -19.34 -0.23 -8.44
C ASP A 18 -17.96 -0.58 -9.01
N PHE A 19 -16.91 0.14 -8.62
CA PHE A 19 -15.54 -0.17 -9.03
C PHE A 19 -15.11 -1.57 -8.60
N LEU A 20 -15.35 -1.94 -7.35
CA LEU A 20 -15.05 -3.27 -6.82
C LEU A 20 -15.85 -4.37 -7.55
N GLY A 21 -17.13 -4.08 -7.86
CA GLY A 21 -17.98 -5.00 -8.64
C GLY A 21 -17.45 -5.27 -10.05
N GLN A 22 -16.86 -4.27 -10.69
CA GLN A 22 -16.37 -4.34 -12.06
C GLN A 22 -14.95 -4.92 -12.18
N HIS A 23 -14.07 -4.64 -11.20
CA HIS A 23 -12.63 -4.90 -11.32
C HIS A 23 -12.08 -5.97 -10.38
N LEU A 24 -12.80 -6.32 -9.31
CA LEU A 24 -12.36 -7.31 -8.35
C LEU A 24 -12.85 -8.71 -8.76
N SER A 25 -11.97 -9.47 -9.43
CA SER A 25 -12.29 -10.82 -9.90
C SER A 25 -12.55 -11.81 -8.75
N GLN A 26 -13.21 -12.93 -9.08
CA GLN A 26 -13.43 -14.02 -8.11
C GLN A 26 -12.13 -14.58 -7.54
N GLU A 27 -11.08 -14.66 -8.36
CA GLU A 27 -9.76 -15.15 -7.95
C GLU A 27 -9.11 -14.19 -6.95
N LEU A 28 -9.17 -12.89 -7.20
CA LEU A 28 -8.67 -11.88 -6.26
C LEU A 28 -9.44 -11.91 -4.93
N ARG A 29 -10.78 -12.05 -4.97
CA ARG A 29 -11.59 -12.22 -3.74
C ARG A 29 -11.17 -13.46 -2.95
N GLN A 30 -10.94 -14.59 -3.63
CA GLN A 30 -10.47 -15.81 -2.97
C GLN A 30 -9.08 -15.63 -2.34
N ALA A 31 -8.19 -14.91 -3.00
CA ALA A 31 -6.87 -14.58 -2.45
C ALA A 31 -6.99 -13.67 -1.22
N GLY A 32 -7.88 -12.66 -1.25
CA GLY A 32 -8.17 -11.80 -0.11
C GLY A 32 -8.66 -12.59 1.10
N ARG A 33 -9.62 -13.51 0.91
CA ARG A 33 -10.12 -14.41 1.98
C ARG A 33 -9.06 -15.32 2.60
N ARG A 34 -8.01 -15.65 1.86
CA ARG A 34 -6.92 -16.52 2.31
C ARG A 34 -5.76 -15.75 2.94
N THR A 35 -5.90 -14.44 3.11
CA THR A 35 -4.87 -13.62 3.73
C THR A 35 -4.67 -14.05 5.18
N MET A 36 -3.46 -14.50 5.51
CA MET A 36 -3.09 -14.98 6.84
C MET A 36 -1.99 -14.15 7.51
N GLY A 37 -1.72 -12.96 7.00
CA GLY A 37 -0.66 -12.09 7.48
C GLY A 37 -0.94 -10.62 7.18
N ILE A 38 0.12 -9.86 7.03
CA ILE A 38 0.06 -8.40 6.79
C ILE A 38 -0.28 -8.02 5.36
N CYS A 39 -0.27 -8.97 4.44
CA CYS A 39 -0.69 -8.79 3.04
C CYS A 39 -1.19 -10.12 2.47
N SER A 40 -1.93 -10.03 1.38
CA SER A 40 -2.36 -11.18 0.60
C SER A 40 -1.17 -11.83 -0.13
N PRO A 41 -1.32 -13.05 -0.71
CA PRO A 41 -0.29 -13.64 -1.54
C PRO A 41 0.26 -12.64 -2.56
N HIS A 42 1.58 -12.66 -2.77
CA HIS A 42 2.30 -11.62 -3.51
C HIS A 42 1.67 -11.29 -4.86
N GLU A 43 1.40 -12.30 -5.67
CA GLU A 43 0.82 -12.13 -7.01
C GLU A 43 -0.55 -11.44 -6.98
N ALA A 44 -1.41 -11.82 -6.02
CA ALA A 44 -2.73 -11.22 -5.87
C ALA A 44 -2.65 -9.78 -5.35
N SER A 45 -1.78 -9.52 -4.38
CA SER A 45 -1.51 -8.17 -3.85
C SER A 45 -1.02 -7.24 -4.97
N GLN A 46 -0.05 -7.71 -5.77
CA GLN A 46 0.52 -6.94 -6.87
C GLN A 46 -0.50 -6.72 -8.00
N ALA A 47 -1.27 -7.75 -8.37
CA ALA A 47 -2.31 -7.62 -9.40
C ALA A 47 -3.39 -6.62 -8.99
N TRP A 48 -3.83 -6.68 -7.72
CA TRP A 48 -4.80 -5.73 -7.20
C TRP A 48 -4.25 -4.31 -7.14
N GLN A 49 -3.00 -4.13 -6.70
CA GLN A 49 -2.35 -2.82 -6.68
C GLN A 49 -2.27 -2.19 -8.08
N LYS A 50 -1.97 -2.96 -9.13
CA LYS A 50 -1.96 -2.48 -10.51
C LYS A 50 -3.34 -2.00 -10.97
N ILE A 51 -4.41 -2.69 -10.59
CA ILE A 51 -5.79 -2.28 -10.87
C ILE A 51 -6.11 -0.96 -10.16
N LEU A 52 -5.76 -0.85 -8.89
CA LEU A 52 -5.93 0.39 -8.12
C LEU A 52 -5.08 1.53 -8.68
N TYR A 53 -3.85 1.24 -9.10
CA TYR A 53 -2.97 2.23 -9.74
C TYR A 53 -3.59 2.80 -11.02
N ALA A 54 -4.13 1.95 -11.88
CA ALA A 54 -4.79 2.39 -13.11
C ALA A 54 -6.01 3.30 -12.86
N LYS A 55 -6.68 3.15 -11.71
CA LYS A 55 -7.76 4.03 -11.26
C LYS A 55 -7.25 5.28 -10.52
N GLY A 56 -5.98 5.34 -10.14
CA GLY A 56 -5.40 6.38 -9.29
C GLY A 56 -5.71 6.21 -7.79
N TRP A 57 -5.99 5.00 -7.34
CA TRP A 57 -6.44 4.68 -5.98
C TRP A 57 -5.46 3.80 -5.17
N ALA A 58 -4.24 3.56 -5.68
CA ALA A 58 -3.28 2.65 -5.04
C ALA A 58 -2.73 3.17 -3.71
N ALA A 59 -2.62 4.49 -3.53
CA ALA A 59 -2.05 5.10 -2.33
C ALA A 59 -2.91 6.26 -1.81
N PRO A 60 -4.10 5.98 -1.22
CA PRO A 60 -5.04 7.01 -0.78
C PRO A 60 -4.50 7.98 0.30
N SER A 61 -3.49 7.56 1.03
CA SER A 61 -2.86 8.34 2.09
C SER A 61 -1.70 9.23 1.64
N TRP A 62 -1.21 9.04 0.41
CA TRP A 62 -0.09 9.81 -0.09
C TRP A 62 -0.48 11.26 -0.42
N PRO A 63 0.48 12.20 -0.36
CA PRO A 63 0.30 13.53 -0.93
C PRO A 63 -0.07 13.46 -2.42
N VAL A 64 -0.93 14.39 -2.86
CA VAL A 64 -1.42 14.42 -4.25
C VAL A 64 -0.27 14.55 -5.26
N GLU A 65 0.74 15.34 -4.93
CA GLU A 65 1.95 15.55 -5.76
C GLU A 65 2.76 14.27 -5.99
N HIS A 66 2.55 13.26 -5.17
CA HIS A 66 3.18 11.94 -5.31
C HIS A 66 2.22 10.84 -5.77
N GLY A 67 1.03 11.20 -6.24
CA GLY A 67 0.05 10.26 -6.76
C GLY A 67 -1.00 9.79 -5.75
N GLY A 68 -1.13 10.48 -4.62
CA GLY A 68 -2.22 10.27 -3.66
C GLY A 68 -3.56 10.82 -4.18
N THR A 69 -4.64 10.38 -3.58
CA THR A 69 -6.01 10.66 -4.05
C THR A 69 -6.57 12.03 -3.61
N GLY A 70 -5.97 12.66 -2.60
CA GLY A 70 -6.53 13.86 -1.97
C GLY A 70 -7.84 13.62 -1.20
N TRP A 71 -8.21 12.39 -0.93
CA TRP A 71 -9.43 12.04 -0.23
C TRP A 71 -9.46 12.52 1.22
N THR A 72 -10.66 12.86 1.67
CA THR A 72 -10.93 13.14 3.09
C THR A 72 -10.68 11.88 3.94
N PRO A 73 -10.48 12.02 5.26
CA PRO A 73 -10.39 10.87 6.16
C PRO A 73 -11.61 9.94 6.07
N MET A 74 -12.82 10.49 5.86
CA MET A 74 -14.06 9.71 5.70
C MET A 74 -14.04 8.89 4.41
N GLN A 75 -13.63 9.47 3.29
CA GLN A 75 -13.52 8.76 2.02
C GLN A 75 -12.49 7.63 2.09
N ARG A 76 -11.33 7.86 2.72
CA ARG A 76 -10.33 6.80 2.95
C ARG A 76 -10.90 5.67 3.81
N HIS A 77 -11.66 6.00 4.84
CA HIS A 77 -12.34 5.00 5.68
C HIS A 77 -13.38 4.20 4.89
N ILE A 78 -14.22 4.87 4.10
CA ILE A 78 -15.20 4.21 3.22
C ILE A 78 -14.50 3.27 2.27
N PHE A 79 -13.47 3.72 1.55
CA PHE A 79 -12.72 2.90 0.60
C PHE A 79 -12.12 1.64 1.27
N ALA A 80 -11.43 1.82 2.40
CA ALA A 80 -10.85 0.71 3.14
C ALA A 80 -11.91 -0.30 3.62
N THR A 81 -13.05 0.20 4.11
CA THR A 81 -14.17 -0.62 4.57
C THR A 81 -14.79 -1.42 3.41
N GLU A 82 -15.09 -0.78 2.28
CA GLU A 82 -15.67 -1.45 1.13
C GLU A 82 -14.72 -2.49 0.52
N CYS A 83 -13.42 -2.18 0.42
CA CYS A 83 -12.40 -3.14 0.00
C CYS A 83 -12.38 -4.37 0.92
N HIS A 84 -12.43 -4.16 2.23
CA HIS A 84 -12.42 -5.26 3.19
C HIS A 84 -13.70 -6.11 3.12
N LEU A 85 -14.88 -5.48 3.05
CA LEU A 85 -16.16 -6.18 2.92
C LEU A 85 -16.28 -6.95 1.60
N ALA A 86 -15.60 -6.50 0.55
CA ALA A 86 -15.57 -7.17 -0.74
C ALA A 86 -14.51 -8.28 -0.83
N ASP A 87 -13.77 -8.57 0.23
CA ASP A 87 -12.63 -9.49 0.23
C ASP A 87 -11.52 -9.09 -0.76
N ALA A 88 -11.29 -7.79 -0.97
CA ALA A 88 -10.19 -7.34 -1.82
C ALA A 88 -8.83 -7.74 -1.21
N PRO A 89 -7.83 -8.11 -2.04
CA PRO A 89 -6.50 -8.43 -1.53
C PRO A 89 -5.89 -7.27 -0.74
N MET A 90 -5.27 -7.59 0.40
CA MET A 90 -4.47 -6.62 1.15
C MET A 90 -3.16 -6.36 0.43
N LEU A 91 -2.86 -5.08 0.20
CA LEU A 91 -1.62 -4.67 -0.42
C LEU A 91 -0.43 -4.86 0.52
N ALA A 92 0.75 -5.12 -0.05
CA ALA A 92 1.98 -5.21 0.72
C ALA A 92 2.37 -3.80 1.23
N PRO A 93 2.48 -3.61 2.56
CA PRO A 93 2.68 -2.26 3.13
C PRO A 93 4.11 -1.74 3.00
N MET A 94 5.11 -2.61 2.75
CA MET A 94 6.53 -2.26 2.77
C MET A 94 6.87 -1.13 1.80
N GLY A 95 6.34 -1.16 0.58
CA GLY A 95 6.51 -0.10 -0.41
C GLY A 95 5.66 1.12 -0.07
N LEU A 96 4.34 0.92 -0.03
CA LEU A 96 3.36 2.01 0.01
C LEU A 96 3.31 2.76 1.36
N GLU A 97 3.47 2.05 2.48
CA GLU A 97 3.21 2.60 3.82
C GLU A 97 4.49 2.79 4.65
N MET A 98 5.59 2.14 4.28
CA MET A 98 6.84 2.20 5.04
C MET A 98 7.93 2.98 4.32
N VAL A 99 8.46 2.49 3.19
CA VAL A 99 9.60 3.13 2.53
C VAL A 99 9.21 4.39 1.78
N ALA A 100 8.04 4.44 1.13
CA ALA A 100 7.65 5.62 0.38
C ALA A 100 7.52 6.89 1.26
N PRO A 101 6.88 6.86 2.45
CA PRO A 101 6.90 8.02 3.36
C PRO A 101 8.30 8.46 3.76
N ALA A 102 9.24 7.51 3.95
CA ALA A 102 10.64 7.84 4.25
C ALA A 102 11.33 8.53 3.06
N ILE A 103 11.10 8.03 1.84
CA ILE A 103 11.62 8.65 0.61
C ILE A 103 11.01 10.04 0.39
N MET A 104 9.69 10.20 0.60
CA MET A 104 9.03 11.50 0.48
C MET A 104 9.60 12.54 1.47
N GLY A 105 9.86 12.11 2.71
CA GLY A 105 10.34 13.00 3.77
C GLY A 105 11.84 13.30 3.71
N HIS A 106 12.65 12.36 3.25
CA HIS A 106 14.11 12.41 3.41
C HIS A 106 14.89 12.16 2.11
N GLY A 107 14.26 11.61 1.08
CA GLY A 107 14.90 11.36 -0.21
C GLY A 107 15.19 12.65 -0.98
N ASN A 108 16.24 12.63 -1.80
CA ASN A 108 16.48 13.68 -2.77
C ASN A 108 15.54 13.53 -3.98
N GLU A 109 15.50 14.55 -4.86
CA GLU A 109 14.57 14.55 -6.01
C GLU A 109 14.81 13.39 -7.00
N ALA A 110 16.06 12.97 -7.16
CA ALA A 110 16.38 11.80 -8.01
C ALA A 110 15.81 10.50 -7.42
N GLN A 111 15.91 10.32 -6.11
CA GLN A 111 15.32 9.17 -5.41
C GLN A 111 13.80 9.20 -5.48
N LYS A 112 13.17 10.35 -5.21
CA LYS A 112 11.71 10.50 -5.29
C LYS A 112 11.20 10.20 -6.69
N SER A 113 11.79 10.79 -7.71
CA SER A 113 11.37 10.62 -9.10
C SER A 113 11.58 9.19 -9.62
N PHE A 114 12.57 8.47 -9.11
CA PHE A 114 12.84 7.11 -9.51
C PHE A 114 11.97 6.09 -8.76
N TYR A 115 11.93 6.15 -7.43
CA TYR A 115 11.29 5.09 -6.63
C TYR A 115 9.77 5.26 -6.46
N LEU A 116 9.26 6.48 -6.22
CA LEU A 116 7.85 6.64 -5.87
C LEU A 116 6.89 6.16 -6.97
N PRO A 117 7.11 6.46 -8.27
CA PRO A 117 6.24 5.93 -9.33
C PRO A 117 6.29 4.40 -9.42
N ARG A 118 7.44 3.79 -9.22
CA ARG A 118 7.65 2.34 -9.30
C ARG A 118 7.00 1.59 -8.12
N ILE A 119 7.07 2.19 -6.92
CA ILE A 119 6.33 1.69 -5.74
C ILE A 119 4.82 1.76 -6.00
N LEU A 120 4.35 2.90 -6.49
CA LEU A 120 2.92 3.15 -6.71
C LEU A 120 2.31 2.22 -7.75
N SER A 121 3.04 1.99 -8.86
CA SER A 121 2.61 1.11 -9.97
C SER A 121 2.74 -0.39 -9.68
N ALA A 122 3.31 -0.77 -8.55
CA ALA A 122 3.70 -2.15 -8.24
C ALA A 122 4.72 -2.74 -9.24
N GLU A 123 5.59 -1.91 -9.81
CA GLU A 123 6.74 -2.36 -10.60
C GLU A 123 7.82 -2.93 -9.69
N ASP A 124 8.08 -2.26 -8.55
CA ASP A 124 9.01 -2.71 -7.53
C ASP A 124 8.30 -3.35 -6.34
N SER A 125 8.83 -4.48 -5.90
CA SER A 125 8.43 -5.12 -4.64
C SER A 125 9.45 -4.82 -3.55
N TRP A 126 8.95 -4.42 -2.40
CA TRP A 126 9.78 -4.05 -1.26
C TRP A 126 9.65 -5.04 -0.11
N CYS A 127 10.72 -5.28 0.57
CA CYS A 127 10.76 -6.07 1.81
C CYS A 127 11.46 -5.28 2.92
N GLN A 128 11.30 -5.75 4.15
CA GLN A 128 11.93 -5.17 5.32
C GLN A 128 12.97 -6.14 5.88
N GLY A 129 14.18 -5.63 6.10
CA GLY A 129 15.29 -6.41 6.65
C GLY A 129 15.86 -5.72 7.90
N TYR A 130 15.09 -5.73 9.01
CA TYR A 130 15.54 -5.15 10.29
C TYR A 130 16.02 -6.22 11.25
N SER A 131 15.11 -7.06 11.74
CA SER A 131 15.41 -8.05 12.77
C SER A 131 16.30 -9.17 12.27
N GLU A 132 17.21 -9.61 13.12
CA GLU A 132 18.02 -10.81 12.96
C GLU A 132 17.52 -11.91 13.92
N PRO A 133 17.92 -13.18 13.74
CA PRO A 133 17.50 -14.26 14.64
C PRO A 133 17.78 -13.99 16.13
N GLY A 134 18.87 -13.28 16.44
CA GLY A 134 19.26 -12.91 17.80
C GLY A 134 18.87 -11.49 18.23
N SER A 135 18.24 -10.69 17.36
CA SER A 135 18.00 -9.26 17.60
C SER A 135 16.68 -8.81 16.98
N GLY A 136 15.68 -8.58 17.80
CA GLY A 136 14.36 -8.12 17.42
C GLY A 136 14.01 -6.79 18.08
N SER A 137 13.33 -6.84 19.25
CA SER A 137 12.95 -5.63 19.99
C SER A 137 14.16 -4.79 20.44
N ASP A 138 15.27 -5.43 20.73
CA ASP A 138 16.56 -4.76 20.91
C ASP A 138 17.28 -4.64 19.56
N LEU A 139 16.82 -3.69 18.73
CA LEU A 139 17.39 -3.44 17.40
C LEU A 139 18.85 -2.96 17.47
N ALA A 140 19.26 -2.34 18.59
CA ALA A 140 20.63 -1.86 18.77
C ALA A 140 21.66 -3.00 18.87
N SER A 141 21.23 -4.25 19.12
CA SER A 141 22.08 -5.45 19.18
C SER A 141 22.30 -6.14 17.83
N LEU A 142 21.88 -5.55 16.71
CA LEU A 142 22.13 -6.05 15.37
C LEU A 142 23.64 -6.26 15.12
N GLN A 143 23.99 -7.37 14.50
CA GLN A 143 25.37 -7.76 14.23
C GLN A 143 25.72 -7.77 12.74
N CYS A 144 24.73 -7.64 11.85
CA CYS A 144 24.94 -7.53 10.42
C CYS A 144 25.84 -6.33 10.11
N ARG A 145 26.94 -6.57 9.42
CA ARG A 145 27.88 -5.54 9.01
C ARG A 145 27.65 -5.20 7.54
N ALA A 146 27.83 -3.93 7.22
CA ALA A 146 27.92 -3.44 5.85
C ALA A 146 29.36 -3.02 5.61
N ASP A 147 30.18 -3.90 5.06
CA ASP A 147 31.56 -3.61 4.71
C ASP A 147 31.61 -3.11 3.26
N LYS A 148 32.21 -1.94 3.04
CA LYS A 148 32.25 -1.32 1.72
C LYS A 148 33.16 -2.12 0.76
N ASP A 149 32.64 -2.47 -0.42
CA ASP A 149 33.37 -3.14 -1.49
C ASP A 149 33.15 -2.37 -2.83
N GLY A 150 34.04 -1.44 -3.13
CA GLY A 150 33.92 -0.55 -4.30
C GLY A 150 32.74 0.39 -4.13
N ASP A 151 31.75 0.28 -5.02
CA ASP A 151 30.49 1.05 -4.99
C ASP A 151 29.33 0.31 -4.29
N ASP A 152 29.58 -0.94 -3.84
CA ASP A 152 28.62 -1.81 -3.14
C ASP A 152 28.94 -1.97 -1.64
N TYR A 153 28.00 -2.66 -0.91
CA TYR A 153 28.13 -3.04 0.49
C TYR A 153 27.83 -4.53 0.68
#